data_f3e06ba085ece989f4b29c350afeb49e
#
_entry.id   f3e06ba085ece989f4b29c350afeb49e
#
_cell.length_a   1.000
_cell.length_b   1.000
_cell.length_c   1.000
_cell.angle_alpha   90.00
_cell.angle_beta   90.00
_cell.angle_gamma   90.00
#
_symmetry.space_group_name_H-M   'P 1'
#
loop_
_entity.id
_entity.type
_entity.pdbx_description
1 polymer ?
#
loop_
_entity_poly.entity_id
_entity_poly.type
_entity_poly.pdbx_seq_one_letter_code
_entity_poly.pdbx_strand_id
1 'polypeptide(L)'
;MADASYTRYSLPDKSYQAVTRSELRKQAESAGFIGHRLGEAEIIIAEITSNLMKHAGKDCNILVRQLDDGKGGIELIAIDSGPGIRRPLQMMQDGQSTKKTLGQGLGAIQRLSNHFDLYSMPGWGTILYSRIHVDKKHNAAPENFDISVLSIAKEKQVLNGDAWCMVNDGKKIRLVVIDGLGHGAAAHSASQVAVNAFKQFPKKNPTEQLKLLHESLRKTRGAVATIVYVDEKNRQLLYSGVGNISMKVISAVNVHGCFSYNGIVGHIMPVSLNDHLLQWNNKTDIIIMHSDGLTGRWDVKKYPGIMQHNLVILCAALYKDHSRGNDDTTILVGRSIN
;
A
#
# COMPACT_ATOMS: atom_id res chain seq x y z
N MET A 1 -2.69 -6.71 -11.39
CA MET A 1 -1.96 -5.60 -10.78
C MET A 1 -0.64 -6.12 -10.24
N ALA A 2 0.44 -5.42 -10.43
CA ALA A 2 1.75 -5.73 -9.88
C ALA A 2 2.58 -4.45 -9.83
N ASP A 3 3.37 -4.33 -8.78
CA ASP A 3 4.60 -3.58 -8.60
C ASP A 3 4.66 -2.11 -9.06
N ALA A 4 3.84 -1.25 -8.44
CA ALA A 4 4.08 0.18 -8.44
C ALA A 4 4.49 0.62 -7.03
N SER A 5 5.77 0.92 -6.83
CA SER A 5 6.29 1.41 -5.55
C SER A 5 6.01 2.91 -5.38
N TYR A 6 5.82 3.33 -4.13
CA TYR A 6 5.74 4.75 -3.78
C TYR A 6 7.13 5.36 -3.65
N THR A 7 7.29 6.54 -4.20
CA THR A 7 8.44 7.42 -3.91
C THR A 7 8.13 8.26 -2.68
N ARG A 8 9.06 8.27 -1.71
CA ARG A 8 8.92 9.04 -0.47
C ARG A 8 9.62 10.39 -0.57
N TYR A 9 8.91 11.45 -0.25
CA TYR A 9 9.42 12.82 -0.09
C TYR A 9 9.26 13.26 1.36
N SER A 10 10.37 13.48 2.03
CA SER A 10 10.38 14.03 3.40
C SER A 10 10.35 15.55 3.34
N LEU A 11 9.57 16.18 4.21
CA LEU A 11 9.47 17.62 4.35
C LEU A 11 9.93 18.03 5.77
N PRO A 12 11.23 18.12 6.04
CA PRO A 12 11.73 18.45 7.36
C PRO A 12 11.46 19.92 7.76
N ASP A 13 11.42 20.83 6.78
CA ASP A 13 11.17 22.25 6.98
C ASP A 13 10.62 22.95 5.72
N LYS A 14 10.34 24.25 5.83
CA LYS A 14 9.76 25.08 4.76
C LYS A 14 10.64 25.18 3.49
N SER A 15 11.96 25.05 3.61
CA SER A 15 12.87 25.20 2.47
C SER A 15 12.70 24.06 1.45
N TYR A 16 12.30 22.87 1.93
CA TYR A 16 12.02 21.72 1.09
C TYR A 16 10.68 21.80 0.35
N GLN A 17 9.76 22.68 0.77
CA GLN A 17 8.42 22.75 0.23
C GLN A 17 8.39 23.04 -1.29
N ALA A 18 9.19 24.02 -1.74
CA ALA A 18 9.23 24.39 -3.15
C ALA A 18 9.82 23.27 -4.03
N VAL A 19 10.89 22.64 -3.55
CA VAL A 19 11.54 21.52 -4.24
C VAL A 19 10.56 20.34 -4.34
N THR A 20 9.94 19.95 -3.23
CA THR A 20 8.97 18.86 -3.21
C THR A 20 7.78 19.12 -4.14
N ARG A 21 7.24 20.35 -4.16
CA ARG A 21 6.17 20.72 -5.11
C ARG A 21 6.61 20.55 -6.56
N SER A 22 7.83 21.00 -6.89
CA SER A 22 8.38 20.85 -8.25
C SER A 22 8.54 19.37 -8.63
N GLU A 23 9.02 18.53 -7.73
CA GLU A 23 9.18 17.10 -8.00
C GLU A 23 7.82 16.39 -8.14
N LEU A 24 6.86 16.68 -7.28
CA LEU A 24 5.50 16.12 -7.37
C LEU A 24 4.78 16.58 -8.66
N ARG A 25 5.00 17.81 -9.10
CA ARG A 25 4.52 18.29 -10.40
C ARG A 25 5.10 17.48 -11.56
N LYS A 26 6.42 17.24 -11.56
CA LYS A 26 7.08 16.40 -12.58
C LYS A 26 6.51 14.97 -12.60
N GLN A 27 6.20 14.40 -11.41
CA GLN A 27 5.52 13.11 -11.33
C GLN A 27 4.13 13.15 -11.98
N ALA A 28 3.37 14.22 -11.77
CA ALA A 28 2.08 14.39 -12.43
C ALA A 28 2.23 14.53 -13.95
N GLU A 29 3.17 15.37 -14.43
CA GLU A 29 3.45 15.55 -15.86
C GLU A 29 3.84 14.23 -16.53
N SER A 30 4.71 13.44 -15.89
CA SER A 30 5.13 12.12 -16.40
C SER A 30 4.01 11.07 -16.36
N ALA A 31 3.01 11.23 -15.47
CA ALA A 31 1.80 10.42 -15.43
C ALA A 31 0.74 10.84 -16.47
N GLY A 32 1.04 11.84 -17.31
CA GLY A 32 0.20 12.28 -18.42
C GLY A 32 -0.73 13.46 -18.12
N PHE A 33 -0.58 14.15 -16.98
CA PHE A 33 -1.37 15.35 -16.69
C PHE A 33 -0.92 16.53 -17.55
N ILE A 34 -1.88 17.20 -18.19
CA ILE A 34 -1.67 18.40 -19.02
C ILE A 34 -2.77 19.45 -18.76
N GLY A 35 -2.50 20.69 -19.14
CA GLY A 35 -3.48 21.78 -19.16
C GLY A 35 -4.23 21.95 -17.83
N HIS A 36 -5.57 22.05 -17.90
CA HIS A 36 -6.42 22.28 -16.72
C HIS A 36 -6.28 21.19 -15.65
N ARG A 37 -6.15 19.92 -16.08
CA ARG A 37 -6.04 18.80 -15.13
C ARG A 37 -4.70 18.80 -14.39
N LEU A 38 -3.63 19.25 -15.02
CA LEU A 38 -2.35 19.51 -14.35
C LEU A 38 -2.50 20.63 -13.31
N GLY A 39 -3.19 21.72 -13.64
CA GLY A 39 -3.50 22.81 -12.68
C GLY A 39 -4.29 22.31 -11.46
N GLU A 40 -5.28 21.41 -11.65
CA GLU A 40 -6.00 20.78 -10.53
C GLU A 40 -5.05 19.93 -9.65
N ALA A 41 -4.15 19.16 -10.25
CA ALA A 41 -3.13 18.39 -9.51
C ALA A 41 -2.17 19.30 -8.73
N GLU A 42 -1.74 20.43 -9.33
CA GLU A 42 -0.90 21.43 -8.67
C GLU A 42 -1.58 22.07 -7.45
N ILE A 43 -2.88 22.34 -7.53
CA ILE A 43 -3.66 22.86 -6.40
C ILE A 43 -3.63 21.82 -5.25
N ILE A 44 -3.90 20.55 -5.55
CA ILE A 44 -3.86 19.47 -4.54
C ILE A 44 -2.48 19.38 -3.91
N ILE A 45 -1.41 19.36 -4.70
CA ILE A 45 -0.02 19.30 -4.24
C ILE A 45 0.31 20.52 -3.35
N ALA A 46 -0.12 21.71 -3.76
CA ALA A 46 0.09 22.95 -3.01
C ALA A 46 -0.61 22.92 -1.65
N GLU A 47 -1.86 22.48 -1.61
CA GLU A 47 -2.63 22.38 -0.36
C GLU A 47 -2.09 21.30 0.58
N ILE A 48 -1.75 20.10 0.09
CA ILE A 48 -1.14 19.03 0.89
C ILE A 48 0.16 19.52 1.52
N THR A 49 1.09 20.06 0.72
CA THR A 49 2.38 20.55 1.22
C THR A 49 2.23 21.72 2.18
N SER A 50 1.26 22.62 1.95
CA SER A 50 0.95 23.74 2.84
C SER A 50 0.39 23.25 4.19
N ASN A 51 -0.50 22.26 4.17
CA ASN A 51 -1.09 21.69 5.39
C ASN A 51 -0.01 21.01 6.25
N LEU A 52 0.87 20.22 5.65
CA LEU A 52 1.99 19.61 6.34
C LEU A 52 2.87 20.67 7.00
N MET A 53 3.25 21.73 6.28
CA MET A 53 4.11 22.79 6.84
C MET A 53 3.46 23.62 7.96
N LYS A 54 2.13 23.77 7.93
CA LYS A 54 1.41 24.58 8.93
C LYS A 54 1.03 23.80 10.19
N HIS A 55 0.80 22.50 10.07
CA HIS A 55 0.09 21.72 11.10
C HIS A 55 0.82 20.46 11.57
N ALA A 56 1.75 19.94 10.79
CA ALA A 56 2.29 18.60 11.00
C ALA A 56 3.47 18.51 12.00
N GLY A 57 4.07 19.61 12.38
CA GLY A 57 5.27 19.56 13.22
C GLY A 57 6.50 19.02 12.47
N LYS A 58 7.26 18.13 13.13
CA LYS A 58 8.41 17.42 12.53
C LYS A 58 7.93 16.08 11.94
N ASP A 59 8.74 15.48 11.06
CA ASP A 59 8.49 14.14 10.48
C ASP A 59 7.25 14.05 9.56
N CYS A 60 7.21 14.93 8.56
CA CYS A 60 6.22 14.92 7.51
C CYS A 60 6.73 14.18 6.28
N ASN A 61 5.91 13.29 5.73
CA ASN A 61 6.23 12.58 4.51
C ASN A 61 5.08 12.67 3.51
N ILE A 62 5.42 12.78 2.23
CA ILE A 62 4.49 12.57 1.11
C ILE A 62 4.96 11.34 0.35
N LEU A 63 4.09 10.37 0.20
CA LEU A 63 4.30 9.22 -0.65
C LEU A 63 3.54 9.47 -1.95
N VAL A 64 4.19 9.27 -3.09
CA VAL A 64 3.57 9.42 -4.40
C VAL A 64 3.87 8.19 -5.25
N ARG A 65 2.88 7.71 -5.98
CA ARG A 65 3.08 6.75 -7.07
C ARG A 65 2.26 7.12 -8.29
N GLN A 66 2.75 6.77 -9.45
CA GLN A 66 1.98 6.81 -10.68
C GLN A 66 1.07 5.58 -10.78
N LEU A 67 -0.11 5.75 -11.35
CA LEU A 67 -1.05 4.66 -11.57
C LEU A 67 -0.72 3.96 -12.89
N ASP A 68 -0.55 2.65 -12.83
CA ASP A 68 -0.30 1.78 -13.99
C ASP A 68 -1.59 1.03 -14.37
N ASP A 69 -2.67 1.78 -14.57
CA ASP A 69 -3.98 1.26 -14.99
C ASP A 69 -4.27 1.51 -16.48
N GLY A 70 -3.26 1.95 -17.23
CA GLY A 70 -3.36 2.29 -18.66
C GLY A 70 -4.10 3.59 -18.95
N LYS A 71 -4.54 4.33 -17.94
CA LYS A 71 -5.32 5.59 -18.07
C LYS A 71 -4.59 6.80 -17.49
N GLY A 72 -3.51 6.56 -16.80
CA GLY A 72 -2.69 7.58 -16.16
C GLY A 72 -3.34 8.20 -14.92
N GLY A 73 -2.49 8.59 -13.99
CA GLY A 73 -2.91 9.19 -12.74
C GLY A 73 -1.82 9.11 -11.67
N ILE A 74 -2.07 9.74 -10.54
CA ILE A 74 -1.20 9.69 -9.38
C ILE A 74 -1.97 9.44 -8.09
N GLU A 75 -1.33 8.78 -7.16
CA GLU A 75 -1.75 8.71 -5.77
C GLU A 75 -0.78 9.49 -4.88
N LEU A 76 -1.35 10.23 -3.96
CA LEU A 76 -0.63 11.00 -2.95
C LEU A 76 -1.12 10.57 -1.57
N ILE A 77 -0.18 10.21 -0.69
CA ILE A 77 -0.46 9.94 0.72
C ILE A 77 0.41 10.89 1.54
N ALA A 78 -0.22 11.80 2.25
CA ALA A 78 0.48 12.67 3.19
C ALA A 78 0.36 12.10 4.60
N ILE A 79 1.49 11.97 5.28
CA ILE A 79 1.59 11.39 6.63
C ILE A 79 2.27 12.40 7.53
N ASP A 80 1.66 12.72 8.67
CA ASP A 80 2.25 13.57 9.67
C ASP A 80 2.13 13.01 11.10
N SER A 81 2.95 13.53 12.00
CA SER A 81 2.92 13.25 13.44
C SER A 81 2.56 14.52 14.24
N GLY A 82 1.73 15.40 13.68
CA GLY A 82 1.23 16.60 14.32
C GLY A 82 0.18 16.33 15.40
N PRO A 83 -0.47 17.39 15.88
CA PRO A 83 -1.46 17.27 16.96
C PRO A 83 -2.73 16.52 16.58
N GLY A 84 -2.91 16.20 15.30
CA GLY A 84 -4.13 15.59 14.77
C GLY A 84 -5.33 16.54 14.74
N ILE A 85 -6.42 16.08 14.17
CA ILE A 85 -7.68 16.82 13.98
C ILE A 85 -8.77 16.18 14.82
N ARG A 86 -9.38 16.94 15.73
CA ARG A 86 -10.45 16.41 16.61
C ARG A 86 -11.75 16.12 15.88
N ARG A 87 -12.07 16.88 14.82
CA ARG A 87 -13.33 16.76 14.06
C ARG A 87 -13.05 16.88 12.57
N PRO A 88 -12.48 15.83 11.93
CA PRO A 88 -12.07 15.89 10.53
C PRO A 88 -13.21 16.28 9.58
N LEU A 89 -14.40 15.70 9.75
CA LEU A 89 -15.56 15.96 8.90
C LEU A 89 -16.01 17.43 8.92
N GLN A 90 -15.91 18.12 10.07
CA GLN A 90 -16.25 19.54 10.16
C GLN A 90 -15.18 20.41 9.47
N MET A 91 -13.92 20.00 9.52
CA MET A 91 -12.80 20.74 8.89
C MET A 91 -12.81 20.61 7.36
N MET A 92 -13.52 19.64 6.80
CA MET A 92 -13.67 19.47 5.34
C MET A 92 -14.75 20.40 4.77
N GLN A 93 -15.64 20.98 5.60
CA GLN A 93 -16.61 21.96 5.17
C GLN A 93 -15.93 23.30 4.89
N ASP A 94 -16.32 23.93 3.79
CA ASP A 94 -15.72 25.22 3.37
C ASP A 94 -15.92 26.30 4.45
N GLY A 95 -14.87 27.09 4.70
CA GLY A 95 -14.92 28.22 5.64
C GLY A 95 -14.51 27.88 7.07
N GLN A 96 -14.27 26.64 7.44
CA GLN A 96 -13.78 26.27 8.77
C GLN A 96 -12.26 26.16 8.82
N SER A 97 -11.59 27.09 9.47
CA SER A 97 -10.14 27.06 9.71
C SER A 97 -9.82 27.46 11.15
N THR A 98 -8.94 26.69 11.80
CA THR A 98 -8.44 26.99 13.15
C THR A 98 -7.42 28.13 13.20
N LYS A 99 -6.84 28.53 12.07
CA LYS A 99 -5.84 29.62 11.94
C LYS A 99 -6.24 30.50 10.76
N LYS A 100 -6.91 31.63 10.98
CA LYS A 100 -7.14 32.78 10.06
C LYS A 100 -6.85 32.61 8.52
N THR A 101 -6.74 31.37 8.03
CA THR A 101 -6.67 31.00 6.61
C THR A 101 -8.04 30.53 6.18
N LEU A 102 -8.43 30.83 4.96
CA LEU A 102 -9.79 30.65 4.40
C LEU A 102 -10.45 29.26 4.52
N GLY A 103 -9.87 28.28 5.23
CA GLY A 103 -10.46 26.96 5.51
C GLY A 103 -10.86 26.14 4.28
N GLN A 104 -10.36 26.50 3.10
CA GLN A 104 -10.79 25.92 1.82
C GLN A 104 -9.89 24.77 1.35
N GLY A 105 -8.73 24.53 2.00
CA GLY A 105 -7.71 23.62 1.49
C GLY A 105 -8.12 22.15 1.44
N LEU A 106 -8.67 21.60 2.55
CA LEU A 106 -9.12 20.19 2.58
C LEU A 106 -10.31 19.95 1.66
N GLY A 107 -11.26 20.90 1.62
CA GLY A 107 -12.39 20.86 0.70
C GLY A 107 -11.96 20.93 -0.77
N ALA A 108 -10.94 21.75 -1.09
CA ALA A 108 -10.39 21.79 -2.44
C ALA A 108 -9.74 20.45 -2.84
N ILE A 109 -8.92 19.84 -1.97
CA ILE A 109 -8.35 18.52 -2.23
C ILE A 109 -9.44 17.50 -2.50
N GLN A 110 -10.47 17.45 -1.65
CA GLN A 110 -11.59 16.52 -1.80
C GLN A 110 -12.33 16.69 -3.14
N ARG A 111 -12.66 17.91 -3.52
CA ARG A 111 -13.40 18.19 -4.78
C ARG A 111 -12.61 17.89 -6.06
N LEU A 112 -11.29 18.06 -6.01
CA LEU A 112 -10.42 17.87 -7.16
C LEU A 112 -9.90 16.44 -7.31
N SER A 113 -9.95 15.65 -6.25
CA SER A 113 -9.56 14.22 -6.25
C SER A 113 -10.67 13.34 -6.83
N ASN A 114 -10.31 12.23 -7.47
CA ASN A 114 -11.23 11.17 -7.83
C ASN A 114 -11.58 10.30 -6.60
N HIS A 115 -10.57 10.06 -5.73
CA HIS A 115 -10.78 9.44 -4.44
C HIS A 115 -10.03 10.26 -3.38
N PHE A 116 -10.69 10.48 -2.27
CA PHE A 116 -10.15 11.23 -1.14
C PHE A 116 -10.52 10.52 0.15
N ASP A 117 -9.60 10.45 1.08
CA ASP A 117 -9.86 9.99 2.43
C ASP A 117 -8.94 10.68 3.43
N LEU A 118 -9.39 10.83 4.66
CA LEU A 118 -8.68 11.52 5.73
C LEU A 118 -8.89 10.81 7.05
N TYR A 119 -7.82 10.33 7.65
CA TYR A 119 -7.82 9.74 8.97
C TYR A 119 -6.93 10.54 9.91
N SER A 120 -7.45 10.89 11.08
CA SER A 120 -6.69 11.66 12.06
C SER A 120 -7.12 11.32 13.47
N MET A 121 -6.14 11.27 14.38
CA MET A 121 -6.39 11.12 15.81
C MET A 121 -5.66 12.21 16.60
N PRO A 122 -6.29 12.78 17.65
CA PRO A 122 -5.63 13.74 18.53
C PRO A 122 -4.36 13.17 19.16
N GLY A 123 -3.24 13.90 19.03
CA GLY A 123 -1.93 13.53 19.57
C GLY A 123 -1.18 12.45 18.77
N TRP A 124 -1.78 11.89 17.70
CA TRP A 124 -1.13 10.89 16.85
C TRP A 124 -0.70 11.47 15.49
N GLY A 125 -1.51 12.34 14.92
CA GLY A 125 -1.25 12.95 13.60
C GLY A 125 -2.37 12.71 12.60
N THR A 126 -2.05 12.89 11.32
CA THR A 126 -3.00 12.80 10.22
C THR A 126 -2.42 12.00 9.05
N ILE A 127 -3.28 11.23 8.40
CA ILE A 127 -3.05 10.61 7.10
C ILE A 127 -4.12 11.14 6.15
N LEU A 128 -3.67 11.72 5.04
CA LEU A 128 -4.51 12.18 3.95
C LEU A 128 -4.19 11.38 2.69
N TYR A 129 -5.20 10.84 2.05
CA TYR A 129 -5.11 10.13 0.79
C TYR A 129 -5.83 10.89 -0.32
N SER A 130 -5.19 11.01 -1.46
CA SER A 130 -5.76 11.60 -2.68
C SER A 130 -5.33 10.79 -3.89
N ARG A 131 -6.28 10.28 -4.67
CA ARG A 131 -6.04 9.68 -5.99
C ARG A 131 -6.64 10.57 -7.05
N ILE A 132 -5.85 10.84 -8.08
CA ILE A 132 -6.20 11.72 -9.18
C ILE A 132 -5.92 10.98 -10.48
N HIS A 133 -6.92 10.84 -11.35
CA HIS A 133 -6.74 10.32 -12.71
C HIS A 133 -6.62 11.47 -13.72
N VAL A 134 -5.91 11.22 -14.81
CA VAL A 134 -5.82 12.16 -15.95
C VAL A 134 -7.21 12.43 -16.51
N ASP A 135 -8.02 11.40 -16.68
CA ASP A 135 -9.45 11.55 -16.99
C ASP A 135 -10.28 11.63 -15.69
N LYS A 136 -10.92 12.78 -15.47
CA LYS A 136 -11.76 13.02 -14.29
C LYS A 136 -12.99 12.09 -14.21
N LYS A 137 -13.50 11.64 -15.37
CA LYS A 137 -14.67 10.76 -15.47
C LYS A 137 -14.34 9.28 -15.31
N HIS A 138 -13.09 8.97 -14.95
CA HIS A 138 -12.69 7.58 -14.77
C HIS A 138 -13.48 6.93 -13.62
N ASN A 139 -14.32 5.95 -13.95
CA ASN A 139 -14.91 5.00 -13.02
C ASN A 139 -14.21 3.66 -13.23
N ALA A 140 -13.53 3.19 -12.19
CA ALA A 140 -13.01 1.82 -12.19
C ALA A 140 -14.18 0.85 -12.33
N ALA A 141 -13.99 -0.25 -13.07
CA ALA A 141 -14.96 -1.34 -13.06
C ALA A 141 -15.12 -1.87 -11.63
N PRO A 142 -16.33 -2.22 -11.20
CA PRO A 142 -16.54 -2.82 -9.89
C PRO A 142 -15.74 -4.12 -9.81
N GLU A 143 -14.81 -4.17 -8.88
CA GLU A 143 -14.08 -5.39 -8.54
C GLU A 143 -14.80 -6.05 -7.36
N ASN A 144 -14.77 -7.37 -7.27
CA ASN A 144 -15.34 -8.10 -6.13
C ASN A 144 -14.39 -8.12 -4.92
N PHE A 145 -13.14 -7.67 -5.10
CA PHE A 145 -12.12 -7.64 -4.05
C PHE A 145 -11.37 -6.32 -4.04
N ASP A 146 -11.42 -5.63 -2.89
CA ASP A 146 -10.70 -4.38 -2.65
C ASP A 146 -9.29 -4.69 -2.12
N ILE A 147 -8.29 -4.09 -2.73
CA ILE A 147 -6.89 -4.25 -2.35
C ILE A 147 -6.19 -2.89 -2.33
N SER A 148 -5.41 -2.68 -1.29
CA SER A 148 -4.45 -1.59 -1.25
C SER A 148 -3.07 -2.10 -0.89
N VAL A 149 -2.06 -1.59 -1.59
CA VAL A 149 -0.67 -1.94 -1.31
C VAL A 149 0.15 -0.66 -1.19
N LEU A 150 0.89 -0.58 -0.09
CA LEU A 150 1.90 0.43 0.14
C LEU A 150 3.25 -0.27 0.08
N SER A 151 4.02 0.02 -0.97
CA SER A 151 5.33 -0.57 -1.23
C SER A 151 6.34 0.56 -1.41
N ILE A 152 7.40 0.57 -0.60
CA ILE A 152 8.38 1.66 -0.53
C ILE A 152 9.77 1.05 -0.48
N ALA A 153 10.66 1.50 -1.37
CA ALA A 153 12.05 1.10 -1.35
C ALA A 153 12.78 1.63 -0.09
N LYS A 154 13.77 0.89 0.36
CA LYS A 154 14.73 1.32 1.37
C LYS A 154 15.27 2.69 1.08
N GLU A 155 15.53 3.48 2.11
CA GLU A 155 16.09 4.82 1.94
C GLU A 155 17.37 4.82 1.08
N LYS A 156 17.47 5.78 0.16
CA LYS A 156 18.55 5.92 -0.83
C LYS A 156 18.61 4.80 -1.90
N GLN A 157 17.64 3.89 -1.95
CA GLN A 157 17.48 2.95 -3.05
C GLN A 157 16.39 3.45 -4.02
N VAL A 158 16.62 3.22 -5.31
CA VAL A 158 15.65 3.53 -6.37
C VAL A 158 14.74 2.31 -6.64
N LEU A 159 15.32 1.12 -6.53
CA LEU A 159 14.62 -0.13 -6.79
C LEU A 159 14.23 -0.80 -5.47
N ASN A 160 12.98 -1.19 -5.38
CA ASN A 160 12.45 -1.97 -4.27
C ASN A 160 12.76 -3.45 -4.47
N GLY A 161 13.35 -4.11 -3.48
CA GLY A 161 13.59 -5.55 -3.47
C GLY A 161 12.31 -6.35 -3.23
N ASP A 162 11.32 -5.75 -2.57
CA ASP A 162 10.00 -6.34 -2.39
C ASP A 162 9.19 -6.27 -3.68
N ALA A 163 8.27 -7.21 -3.84
CA ALA A 163 7.25 -7.19 -4.89
C ALA A 163 5.96 -7.84 -4.42
N TRP A 164 4.88 -7.55 -5.13
CA TRP A 164 3.58 -8.17 -4.89
C TRP A 164 2.85 -8.38 -6.21
N CYS A 165 1.87 -9.28 -6.21
CA CYS A 165 1.00 -9.46 -7.36
C CYS A 165 -0.38 -9.91 -6.91
N MET A 166 -1.41 -9.38 -7.57
CA MET A 166 -2.78 -9.90 -7.52
C MET A 166 -3.19 -10.39 -8.91
N VAL A 167 -3.78 -11.57 -8.95
CA VAL A 167 -4.48 -12.09 -10.12
C VAL A 167 -5.90 -12.43 -9.68
N ASN A 168 -6.86 -11.75 -10.29
CA ASN A 168 -8.29 -11.99 -10.09
C ASN A 168 -8.88 -12.55 -11.40
N ASP A 169 -9.38 -13.78 -11.36
CA ASP A 169 -9.99 -14.45 -12.52
C ASP A 169 -11.53 -14.47 -12.42
N GLY A 170 -12.11 -13.69 -11.52
CA GLY A 170 -13.54 -13.60 -11.25
C GLY A 170 -14.09 -14.76 -10.40
N LYS A 171 -13.29 -15.79 -10.13
CA LYS A 171 -13.65 -16.96 -9.30
C LYS A 171 -12.79 -17.04 -8.04
N LYS A 172 -11.51 -16.73 -8.18
CA LYS A 172 -10.53 -16.77 -7.09
C LYS A 172 -9.62 -15.56 -7.18
N ILE A 173 -9.35 -14.98 -6.05
CA ILE A 173 -8.34 -13.94 -5.88
C ILE A 173 -7.06 -14.64 -5.45
N ARG A 174 -5.98 -14.40 -6.17
CA ARG A 174 -4.65 -14.94 -5.87
C ARG A 174 -3.71 -13.80 -5.58
N LEU A 175 -3.08 -13.84 -4.42
CA LEU A 175 -2.18 -12.82 -3.92
C LEU A 175 -0.82 -13.44 -3.66
N VAL A 176 0.24 -12.68 -3.91
CA VAL A 176 1.60 -13.01 -3.45
C VAL A 176 2.27 -11.74 -2.96
N VAL A 177 2.99 -11.86 -1.84
CA VAL A 177 3.98 -10.88 -1.37
C VAL A 177 5.32 -11.59 -1.35
N ILE A 178 6.33 -10.92 -1.88
CA ILE A 178 7.67 -11.43 -2.12
C ILE A 178 8.65 -10.41 -1.57
N ASP A 179 9.69 -10.88 -0.89
CA ASP A 179 10.84 -10.09 -0.49
C ASP A 179 12.09 -10.75 -1.07
N GLY A 180 12.75 -10.07 -2.01
CA GLY A 180 13.97 -10.51 -2.64
C GLY A 180 15.16 -10.35 -1.71
N LEU A 181 15.98 -11.40 -1.53
CA LEU A 181 17.08 -11.38 -0.57
C LEU A 181 18.07 -10.23 -0.75
N GLY A 182 18.16 -9.40 0.29
CA GLY A 182 18.96 -8.19 0.32
C GLY A 182 18.18 -6.98 -0.20
N HIS A 183 18.82 -6.03 -0.87
CA HIS A 183 18.20 -4.81 -1.39
C HIS A 183 18.80 -4.39 -2.72
N GLY A 184 18.14 -3.44 -3.40
CA GLY A 184 18.59 -2.89 -4.68
C GLY A 184 18.38 -3.82 -5.87
N ALA A 185 19.16 -3.62 -6.97
CA ALA A 185 18.87 -4.22 -8.28
C ALA A 185 18.79 -5.76 -8.29
N ALA A 186 19.64 -6.45 -7.52
CA ALA A 186 19.64 -7.91 -7.52
C ALA A 186 18.46 -8.52 -6.74
N ALA A 187 18.03 -7.89 -5.63
CA ALA A 187 16.81 -8.26 -4.90
C ALA A 187 15.58 -7.97 -5.76
N HIS A 188 15.52 -6.78 -6.36
CA HIS A 188 14.47 -6.42 -7.31
C HIS A 188 14.34 -7.42 -8.47
N SER A 189 15.47 -7.80 -9.09
CA SER A 189 15.45 -8.81 -10.17
C SER A 189 14.88 -10.15 -9.70
N ALA A 190 15.24 -10.61 -8.50
CA ALA A 190 14.71 -11.85 -7.95
C ALA A 190 13.19 -11.77 -7.72
N SER A 191 12.70 -10.69 -7.10
CA SER A 191 11.27 -10.51 -6.87
C SER A 191 10.46 -10.40 -8.17
N GLN A 192 10.99 -9.75 -9.22
CA GLN A 192 10.35 -9.67 -10.53
C GLN A 192 10.27 -11.03 -11.23
N VAL A 193 11.31 -11.86 -11.14
CA VAL A 193 11.29 -13.25 -11.64
C VAL A 193 10.19 -14.04 -10.93
N ALA A 194 10.06 -13.89 -9.61
CA ALA A 194 9.02 -14.56 -8.83
C ALA A 194 7.61 -14.10 -9.22
N VAL A 195 7.37 -12.80 -9.40
CA VAL A 195 6.08 -12.25 -9.88
C VAL A 195 5.71 -12.82 -11.24
N ASN A 196 6.67 -12.89 -12.17
CA ASN A 196 6.43 -13.43 -13.51
C ASN A 196 6.08 -14.93 -13.45
N ALA A 197 6.81 -15.71 -12.64
CA ALA A 197 6.52 -17.12 -12.44
C ALA A 197 5.14 -17.34 -11.80
N PHE A 198 4.75 -16.50 -10.80
CA PHE A 198 3.43 -16.55 -10.18
C PHE A 198 2.29 -16.37 -11.20
N LYS A 199 2.44 -15.44 -12.14
CA LYS A 199 1.44 -15.16 -13.18
C LYS A 199 1.27 -16.32 -14.17
N GLN A 200 2.32 -17.09 -14.46
CA GLN A 200 2.33 -18.13 -15.49
C GLN A 200 1.52 -19.37 -15.12
N PHE A 201 1.35 -19.69 -13.84
CA PHE A 201 0.76 -20.95 -13.39
C PHE A 201 -0.52 -20.77 -12.55
N PRO A 202 -1.61 -20.25 -13.14
CA PRO A 202 -2.79 -19.83 -12.37
C PRO A 202 -3.61 -20.96 -11.75
N LYS A 203 -3.45 -22.20 -12.20
CA LYS A 203 -4.26 -23.36 -11.75
C LYS A 203 -3.62 -24.19 -10.63
N LYS A 204 -2.41 -23.82 -10.20
CA LYS A 204 -1.68 -24.52 -9.14
C LYS A 204 -2.10 -23.99 -7.76
N ASN A 205 -2.10 -24.85 -6.73
CA ASN A 205 -2.31 -24.43 -5.36
C ASN A 205 -1.09 -23.63 -4.81
N PRO A 206 -1.18 -22.94 -3.66
CA PRO A 206 -0.08 -22.14 -3.13
C PRO A 206 1.23 -22.89 -2.98
N THR A 207 1.19 -24.13 -2.45
CA THR A 207 2.39 -24.96 -2.27
C THR A 207 3.03 -25.34 -3.61
N GLU A 208 2.24 -25.73 -4.61
CA GLU A 208 2.75 -26.05 -5.95
C GLU A 208 3.35 -24.80 -6.61
N GLN A 209 2.73 -23.62 -6.43
CA GLN A 209 3.29 -22.38 -6.96
C GLN A 209 4.61 -22.02 -6.29
N LEU A 210 4.73 -22.16 -4.96
CA LEU A 210 6.01 -21.93 -4.27
C LEU A 210 7.14 -22.84 -4.80
N LYS A 211 6.83 -24.09 -5.15
CA LYS A 211 7.80 -24.99 -5.79
C LYS A 211 8.21 -24.50 -7.17
N LEU A 212 7.28 -23.98 -7.97
CA LEU A 212 7.60 -23.38 -9.29
C LEU A 212 8.41 -22.09 -9.16
N LEU A 213 8.08 -21.25 -8.18
CA LEU A 213 8.88 -20.08 -7.86
C LEU A 213 10.31 -20.49 -7.47
N HIS A 214 10.46 -21.55 -6.66
CA HIS A 214 11.77 -22.06 -6.26
C HIS A 214 12.63 -22.43 -7.47
N GLU A 215 12.08 -23.17 -8.42
CA GLU A 215 12.82 -23.53 -9.65
C GLU A 215 13.19 -22.30 -10.48
N SER A 216 12.27 -21.34 -10.59
CA SER A 216 12.49 -20.11 -11.37
C SER A 216 13.56 -19.21 -10.74
N LEU A 217 13.72 -19.23 -9.42
CA LEU A 217 14.63 -18.37 -8.67
C LEU A 217 16.05 -18.95 -8.48
N ARG A 218 16.33 -20.19 -8.88
CA ARG A 218 17.63 -20.87 -8.63
C ARG A 218 18.86 -20.10 -9.11
N LYS A 219 18.72 -19.27 -10.13
CA LYS A 219 19.82 -18.46 -10.70
C LYS A 219 19.82 -17.02 -10.21
N THR A 220 19.04 -16.71 -9.19
CA THR A 220 18.92 -15.38 -8.58
C THR A 220 19.46 -15.42 -7.15
N ARG A 221 19.33 -14.29 -6.44
CA ARG A 221 19.59 -14.25 -4.98
C ARG A 221 18.58 -15.06 -4.16
N GLY A 222 17.47 -15.48 -4.77
CA GLY A 222 16.34 -16.06 -4.05
C GLY A 222 15.47 -15.00 -3.39
N ALA A 223 14.39 -15.46 -2.81
CA ALA A 223 13.42 -14.61 -2.14
C ALA A 223 12.72 -15.36 -1.01
N VAL A 224 12.00 -14.66 -0.17
CA VAL A 224 10.94 -15.22 0.66
C VAL A 224 9.58 -14.85 0.06
N ALA A 225 8.58 -15.70 0.20
CA ALA A 225 7.29 -15.46 -0.41
C ALA A 225 6.15 -16.14 0.36
N THR A 226 5.00 -15.45 0.43
CA THR A 226 3.74 -16.02 0.91
C THR A 226 2.67 -15.85 -0.15
N ILE A 227 2.00 -16.94 -0.50
CA ILE A 227 0.95 -17.01 -1.51
C ILE A 227 -0.38 -17.30 -0.82
N VAL A 228 -1.41 -16.58 -1.25
CA VAL A 228 -2.77 -16.68 -0.70
C VAL A 228 -3.79 -16.76 -1.83
N TYR A 229 -4.76 -17.64 -1.67
CA TYR A 229 -5.92 -17.76 -2.53
C TYR A 229 -7.19 -17.53 -1.73
N VAL A 230 -7.99 -16.55 -2.13
CA VAL A 230 -9.32 -16.32 -1.56
C VAL A 230 -10.37 -16.86 -2.55
N ASP A 231 -11.14 -17.82 -2.09
CA ASP A 231 -12.30 -18.38 -2.80
C ASP A 231 -13.57 -17.85 -2.12
N GLU A 232 -14.10 -16.75 -2.64
CA GLU A 232 -15.26 -16.07 -2.06
C GLU A 232 -16.53 -16.93 -2.14
N LYS A 233 -16.67 -17.74 -3.17
CA LYS A 233 -17.83 -18.64 -3.37
C LYS A 233 -17.89 -19.71 -2.28
N ASN A 234 -16.74 -20.34 -2.01
CA ASN A 234 -16.63 -21.40 -1.01
C ASN A 234 -16.30 -20.86 0.39
N ARG A 235 -16.11 -19.53 0.54
CA ARG A 235 -15.73 -18.87 1.80
C ARG A 235 -14.48 -19.49 2.42
N GLN A 236 -13.47 -19.67 1.59
CA GLN A 236 -12.21 -20.29 1.98
C GLN A 236 -11.02 -19.40 1.61
N LEU A 237 -10.01 -19.44 2.45
CA LEU A 237 -8.72 -18.86 2.21
C LEU A 237 -7.68 -19.95 2.34
N LEU A 238 -6.93 -20.21 1.27
CA LEU A 238 -5.85 -21.18 1.21
C LEU A 238 -4.53 -20.43 1.11
N TYR A 239 -3.54 -20.78 1.95
CA TYR A 239 -2.23 -20.13 1.90
C TYR A 239 -1.07 -21.09 2.15
N SER A 240 0.10 -20.71 1.69
CA SER A 240 1.39 -21.29 2.02
C SER A 240 2.47 -20.23 1.91
N GLY A 241 3.52 -20.30 2.74
CA GLY A 241 4.60 -19.34 2.75
C GLY A 241 5.94 -19.92 3.13
N VAL A 242 7.02 -19.36 2.57
CA VAL A 242 8.41 -19.69 2.89
C VAL A 242 9.15 -18.39 3.22
N GLY A 243 9.76 -18.35 4.40
CA GLY A 243 10.51 -17.23 4.94
C GLY A 243 9.73 -16.40 5.95
N ASN A 244 9.95 -15.10 5.98
CA ASN A 244 9.50 -14.19 7.04
C ASN A 244 8.43 -13.18 6.61
N ILE A 245 7.77 -13.37 5.45
CA ILE A 245 6.57 -12.58 5.13
C ILE A 245 5.52 -12.84 6.20
N SER A 246 5.11 -11.79 6.89
CA SER A 246 4.08 -11.86 7.90
C SER A 246 2.69 -11.78 7.27
N MET A 247 1.78 -12.60 7.75
CA MET A 247 0.38 -12.58 7.32
C MET A 247 -0.55 -12.71 8.52
N LYS A 248 -1.61 -11.89 8.56
CA LYS A 248 -2.71 -12.01 9.52
C LYS A 248 -4.05 -11.88 8.80
N VAL A 249 -5.00 -12.67 9.23
CA VAL A 249 -6.42 -12.52 8.89
C VAL A 249 -7.14 -11.95 10.09
N ILE A 250 -7.78 -10.80 9.90
CA ILE A 250 -8.54 -10.11 10.93
C ILE A 250 -10.01 -10.30 10.63
N SER A 251 -10.73 -10.91 11.56
CA SER A 251 -12.19 -11.04 11.53
C SER A 251 -12.84 -10.12 12.57
N ALA A 252 -14.16 -10.07 12.59
CA ALA A 252 -14.90 -9.27 13.57
C ALA A 252 -14.57 -9.61 15.04
N VAL A 253 -14.18 -10.86 15.31
CA VAL A 253 -13.97 -11.38 16.68
C VAL A 253 -12.52 -11.77 16.97
N ASN A 254 -11.74 -12.14 15.97
CA ASN A 254 -10.41 -12.72 16.14
C ASN A 254 -9.37 -12.15 15.16
N VAL A 255 -8.10 -12.24 15.58
CA VAL A 255 -6.94 -12.05 14.73
C VAL A 255 -6.22 -13.39 14.61
N HIS A 256 -6.16 -13.94 13.41
CA HIS A 256 -5.46 -15.19 13.12
C HIS A 256 -4.10 -14.87 12.48
N GLY A 257 -3.02 -15.20 13.20
CA GLY A 257 -1.65 -15.12 12.65
C GLY A 257 -1.37 -16.36 11.81
N CYS A 258 -0.93 -16.16 10.59
CA CYS A 258 -0.54 -17.20 9.66
C CYS A 258 0.97 -17.42 9.74
N PHE A 259 1.41 -18.67 9.80
CA PHE A 259 2.84 -18.95 9.83
C PHE A 259 3.39 -19.29 8.44
N SER A 260 4.67 -19.03 8.27
CA SER A 260 5.44 -19.45 7.09
C SER A 260 6.51 -20.46 7.51
N TYR A 261 6.89 -21.32 6.60
CA TYR A 261 7.96 -22.29 6.79
C TYR A 261 9.33 -21.61 6.69
N ASN A 262 10.30 -22.06 7.50
CA ASN A 262 11.67 -21.58 7.37
C ASN A 262 12.26 -22.01 6.03
N GLY A 263 12.90 -21.10 5.32
CA GLY A 263 13.55 -21.37 4.05
C GLY A 263 13.77 -20.14 3.21
N ILE A 264 14.30 -20.37 2.01
CA ILE A 264 14.56 -19.35 0.98
C ILE A 264 14.17 -19.94 -0.36
N VAL A 265 13.16 -19.35 -0.99
CA VAL A 265 12.70 -19.75 -2.32
C VAL A 265 13.82 -19.47 -3.34
N GLY A 266 14.22 -20.48 -4.10
CA GLY A 266 15.39 -20.46 -4.98
C GLY A 266 16.62 -21.17 -4.42
N HIS A 267 16.74 -21.32 -3.09
CA HIS A 267 17.91 -21.95 -2.44
C HIS A 267 17.57 -23.10 -1.50
N ILE A 268 16.81 -22.83 -0.46
CA ILE A 268 16.50 -23.79 0.60
C ILE A 268 14.99 -23.89 0.76
N MET A 269 14.41 -25.00 0.31
CA MET A 269 12.99 -25.28 0.52
C MET A 269 12.78 -26.19 1.72
N PRO A 270 11.68 -26.02 2.47
CA PRO A 270 11.26 -26.96 3.50
C PRO A 270 11.05 -28.36 2.91
N VAL A 271 11.44 -29.40 3.67
CA VAL A 271 11.23 -30.81 3.29
C VAL A 271 9.73 -31.10 3.13
N SER A 272 8.91 -30.56 4.04
CA SER A 272 7.46 -30.64 3.97
C SER A 272 6.87 -29.24 3.87
N LEU A 273 6.17 -28.98 2.80
CA LEU A 273 5.45 -27.74 2.55
C LEU A 273 3.99 -28.08 2.28
N ASN A 274 3.08 -27.50 3.05
CA ASN A 274 1.66 -27.76 2.96
C ASN A 274 0.85 -26.48 2.76
N ASP A 275 -0.32 -26.63 2.15
CA ASP A 275 -1.32 -25.57 2.14
C ASP A 275 -2.08 -25.57 3.46
N HIS A 276 -2.40 -24.37 3.95
CA HIS A 276 -3.20 -24.14 5.14
C HIS A 276 -4.54 -23.53 4.74
N LEU A 277 -5.62 -24.12 5.24
CA LEU A 277 -6.98 -23.69 4.96
C LEU A 277 -7.57 -22.93 6.13
N LEU A 278 -8.11 -21.75 5.88
CA LEU A 278 -8.90 -20.96 6.82
C LEU A 278 -10.29 -20.72 6.27
N GLN A 279 -11.27 -20.52 7.15
CA GLN A 279 -12.55 -19.97 6.78
C GLN A 279 -12.38 -18.50 6.43
N TRP A 280 -13.10 -18.03 5.41
CA TRP A 280 -13.11 -16.64 4.96
C TRP A 280 -14.53 -16.08 4.98
N ASN A 281 -14.73 -15.00 5.72
CA ASN A 281 -16.00 -14.30 5.73
C ASN A 281 -15.90 -13.05 4.85
N ASN A 282 -16.55 -13.10 3.68
CA ASN A 282 -16.52 -12.01 2.70
C ASN A 282 -16.96 -10.64 3.26
N LYS A 283 -17.75 -10.61 4.35
CA LYS A 283 -18.28 -9.37 4.92
C LYS A 283 -17.38 -8.73 5.95
N THR A 284 -16.56 -9.51 6.64
CA THR A 284 -15.86 -9.03 7.82
C THR A 284 -14.37 -9.23 7.79
N ASP A 285 -13.89 -10.19 6.99
CA ASP A 285 -12.49 -10.57 7.07
C ASP A 285 -11.61 -9.68 6.20
N ILE A 286 -10.46 -9.33 6.76
CA ILE A 286 -9.42 -8.54 6.12
C ILE A 286 -8.12 -9.31 6.23
N ILE A 287 -7.44 -9.46 5.09
CA ILE A 287 -6.08 -9.99 5.05
C ILE A 287 -5.09 -8.84 5.11
N ILE A 288 -4.05 -8.98 5.92
CA ILE A 288 -2.91 -8.09 5.97
C ILE A 288 -1.65 -8.93 5.81
N MET A 289 -0.85 -8.59 4.79
CA MET A 289 0.45 -9.21 4.53
C MET A 289 1.52 -8.12 4.53
N HIS A 290 2.71 -8.40 5.03
CA HIS A 290 3.81 -7.45 4.92
C HIS A 290 5.19 -8.14 4.95
N SER A 291 6.18 -7.49 4.33
CA SER A 291 7.59 -7.85 4.43
C SER A 291 8.17 -7.45 5.79
N ASP A 292 9.40 -7.82 6.06
CA ASP A 292 10.06 -7.58 7.34
C ASP A 292 10.52 -6.13 7.56
N GLY A 293 10.44 -5.25 6.54
CA GLY A 293 10.55 -3.80 6.70
C GLY A 293 9.52 -3.19 7.66
N LEU A 294 8.46 -3.96 7.98
CA LEU A 294 7.48 -3.62 9.01
C LEU A 294 7.67 -4.54 10.24
N THR A 295 7.60 -3.97 11.46
CA THR A 295 7.60 -4.79 12.69
C THR A 295 6.31 -5.57 12.83
N GLY A 296 6.38 -6.86 13.21
CA GLY A 296 5.19 -7.73 13.31
C GLY A 296 4.29 -7.46 14.54
N ARG A 297 4.70 -6.58 15.48
CA ARG A 297 3.97 -6.28 16.72
C ARG A 297 3.04 -5.08 16.56
N TRP A 298 2.05 -5.19 15.70
CA TRP A 298 1.03 -4.17 15.51
C TRP A 298 -0.37 -4.71 15.85
N ASP A 299 -1.26 -3.78 16.24
CA ASP A 299 -2.66 -4.07 16.54
C ASP A 299 -3.53 -2.98 15.93
N VAL A 300 -4.44 -3.35 15.04
CA VAL A 300 -5.39 -2.44 14.37
C VAL A 300 -6.35 -1.77 15.33
N LYS A 301 -6.57 -2.34 16.53
CA LYS A 301 -7.40 -1.75 17.58
C LYS A 301 -6.86 -0.42 18.10
N LYS A 302 -5.58 -0.13 17.87
CA LYS A 302 -4.97 1.17 18.17
C LYS A 302 -5.49 2.31 17.28
N TYR A 303 -6.19 1.99 16.20
CA TYR A 303 -6.70 2.95 15.22
C TYR A 303 -8.23 2.90 15.17
N PRO A 304 -8.94 3.55 16.10
CA PRO A 304 -10.41 3.52 16.15
C PRO A 304 -11.05 3.95 14.83
N GLY A 305 -11.97 3.13 14.31
CA GLY A 305 -12.71 3.43 13.09
C GLY A 305 -11.94 3.26 11.77
N ILE A 306 -10.65 2.91 11.78
CA ILE A 306 -9.80 2.85 10.57
C ILE A 306 -10.34 1.85 9.52
N MET A 307 -11.06 0.81 9.94
CA MET A 307 -11.63 -0.20 9.05
C MET A 307 -12.79 0.34 8.17
N GLN A 308 -13.32 1.53 8.49
CA GLN A 308 -14.33 2.22 7.69
C GLN A 308 -13.74 3.10 6.59
N HIS A 309 -12.42 3.31 6.63
CA HIS A 309 -11.66 4.08 5.66
C HIS A 309 -11.19 3.23 4.49
N ASN A 310 -10.65 3.89 3.47
CA ASN A 310 -9.96 3.24 2.37
C ASN A 310 -8.80 2.40 2.94
N LEU A 311 -8.57 1.20 2.38
CA LEU A 311 -7.54 0.27 2.87
C LEU A 311 -6.13 0.88 2.85
N VAL A 312 -5.87 1.82 1.95
CA VAL A 312 -4.58 2.53 1.90
C VAL A 312 -4.29 3.34 3.16
N ILE A 313 -5.33 3.83 3.85
CA ILE A 313 -5.18 4.53 5.14
C ILE A 313 -4.63 3.56 6.20
N LEU A 314 -5.12 2.33 6.22
CA LEU A 314 -4.59 1.30 7.13
C LEU A 314 -3.13 0.94 6.78
N CYS A 315 -2.81 0.77 5.49
CA CYS A 315 -1.41 0.57 5.07
C CYS A 315 -0.52 1.73 5.57
N ALA A 316 -0.96 2.97 5.39
CA ALA A 316 -0.20 4.16 5.79
C ALA A 316 -0.07 4.30 7.31
N ALA A 317 -1.10 3.92 8.09
CA ALA A 317 -1.04 3.93 9.55
C ALA A 317 -0.05 2.89 10.09
N LEU A 318 -0.08 1.68 9.52
CA LEU A 318 0.88 0.64 9.88
C LEU A 318 2.32 1.06 9.49
N TYR A 319 2.51 1.64 8.31
CA TYR A 319 3.80 2.17 7.89
C TYR A 319 4.30 3.26 8.82
N LYS A 320 3.46 4.24 9.15
CA LYS A 320 3.79 5.35 10.04
C LYS A 320 4.32 4.89 11.39
N ASP A 321 3.65 3.92 12.03
CA ASP A 321 3.95 3.55 13.42
C ASP A 321 4.91 2.35 13.52
N HIS A 322 5.07 1.56 12.47
CA HIS A 322 5.74 0.25 12.57
C HIS A 322 6.82 0.01 11.50
N SER A 323 7.04 0.93 10.54
CA SER A 323 8.16 0.81 9.60
C SER A 323 9.50 0.86 10.36
N ARG A 324 10.42 0.00 9.96
CA ARG A 324 11.79 -0.01 10.48
C ARG A 324 12.66 1.08 9.86
N GLY A 325 12.28 1.58 8.67
CA GLY A 325 12.98 2.63 7.95
C GLY A 325 14.34 2.25 7.34
N ASN A 326 14.82 1.06 7.62
CA ASN A 326 16.13 0.56 7.20
C ASN A 326 16.08 -0.59 6.20
N ASP A 327 14.90 -0.93 5.71
CA ASP A 327 14.68 -1.97 4.68
C ASP A 327 13.53 -1.59 3.74
N ASP A 328 13.46 -2.32 2.61
CA ASP A 328 12.30 -2.29 1.73
C ASP A 328 11.03 -2.63 2.55
N THR A 329 9.92 -1.99 2.27
CA THR A 329 8.69 -2.19 3.04
C THR A 329 7.50 -2.34 2.11
N THR A 330 6.85 -3.49 2.16
CA THR A 330 5.60 -3.75 1.45
C THR A 330 4.51 -4.17 2.42
N ILE A 331 3.38 -3.48 2.38
CA ILE A 331 2.18 -3.76 3.17
C ILE A 331 1.01 -3.92 2.20
N LEU A 332 0.39 -5.08 2.19
CA LEU A 332 -0.78 -5.41 1.40
C LEU A 332 -1.97 -5.63 2.34
N VAL A 333 -3.06 -4.94 2.08
CA VAL A 333 -4.34 -5.11 2.79
C VAL A 333 -5.41 -5.43 1.76
N GLY A 334 -6.22 -6.46 2.01
CA GLY A 334 -7.28 -6.88 1.09
C GLY A 334 -8.55 -7.31 1.81
N ARG A 335 -9.71 -7.07 1.18
CA ARG A 335 -11.04 -7.53 1.64
C ARG A 335 -11.98 -7.76 0.46
N SER A 336 -12.98 -8.61 0.64
CA SER A 336 -14.07 -8.74 -0.34
C SER A 336 -14.96 -7.48 -0.33
N ILE A 337 -15.48 -7.11 -1.49
CA ILE A 337 -16.50 -6.07 -1.66
C ILE A 337 -17.86 -6.76 -1.75
N ASN A 338 -18.79 -6.39 -0.88
CA ASN A 338 -20.15 -6.92 -0.85
C ASN A 338 -21.09 -6.11 -1.74
#